data_a4b8d0efc50ee18b8719b31a04f6de48
#
_entry.id   a4b8d0efc50ee18b8719b31a04f6de48
#
_cell.length_a   1.000
_cell.length_b   1.000
_cell.length_c   1.000
_cell.angle_alpha   90.00
_cell.angle_beta   90.00
_cell.angle_gamma   90.00
#
_symmetry.space_group_name_H-M   'P 1'
#
loop_
_entity.id
_entity.type
_entity.pdbx_description
1 polymer ?
#
loop_
_entity_poly.entity_id
_entity_poly.type
_entity_poly.pdbx_seq_one_letter_code
_entity_poly.pdbx_strand_id
1 'polypeptide(L)'
;MTEEGQQRAGAHTDYGSLTILLPQPGTSGLQINQNGNWLDVPAEENCFIINLGDLMELWTSGRWVSTLHRVVAKPHQAQRKSLAFFHQPDWDAEITPIRSPDGSTVLSGPYLMNKFKSTNV
;
A
#
# COMPACT_ATOMS: atom_id res chain seq x y z
N MET A 1 4.04 -14.94 21.82
CA MET A 1 4.00 -13.46 21.94
C MET A 1 5.02 -12.87 20.98
N THR A 2 4.66 -11.83 20.25
CA THR A 2 5.58 -11.13 19.37
C THR A 2 6.39 -10.12 20.19
N GLU A 3 7.69 -10.04 19.91
CA GLU A 3 8.57 -9.07 20.57
C GLU A 3 8.33 -7.67 20.01
N GLU A 4 8.65 -6.66 20.81
CA GLU A 4 8.58 -5.27 20.37
C GLU A 4 9.51 -5.03 19.18
N GLY A 5 9.01 -4.33 18.17
CA GLY A 5 9.74 -4.07 16.94
C GLY A 5 9.72 -5.19 15.92
N GLN A 6 9.18 -6.35 16.25
CA GLN A 6 9.00 -7.42 15.28
C GLN A 6 7.96 -7.01 14.24
N GLN A 7 8.28 -7.18 12.98
CA GLN A 7 7.36 -6.83 11.88
C GLN A 7 6.35 -7.96 11.65
N ARG A 8 5.07 -7.64 11.69
CA ARG A 8 3.99 -8.55 11.28
C ARG A 8 3.82 -8.58 9.77
N ALA A 9 4.09 -7.45 9.12
CA ALA A 9 4.21 -7.34 7.67
C ALA A 9 5.41 -6.46 7.37
N GLY A 10 6.33 -6.95 6.55
CA GLY A 10 7.54 -6.23 6.18
C GLY A 10 7.25 -4.95 5.40
N ALA A 11 8.22 -4.07 5.33
CA ALA A 11 8.11 -2.82 4.59
C ALA A 11 7.89 -3.10 3.09
N HIS A 12 6.83 -2.53 2.52
CA HIS A 12 6.45 -2.72 1.13
C HIS A 12 5.58 -1.57 0.64
N THR A 13 5.43 -1.48 -0.67
CA THR A 13 4.39 -0.69 -1.33
C THR A 13 3.31 -1.61 -1.87
N ASP A 14 2.11 -1.09 -2.07
CA ASP A 14 1.05 -1.81 -2.75
C ASP A 14 1.18 -1.63 -4.27
N TYR A 15 0.75 -2.61 -5.05
CA TYR A 15 1.02 -2.63 -6.48
C TYR A 15 -0.06 -1.98 -7.34
N GLY A 16 -1.30 -1.95 -6.86
CA GLY A 16 -2.46 -1.51 -7.63
C GLY A 16 -2.68 -0.01 -7.63
N SER A 17 -3.95 0.36 -7.80
CA SER A 17 -4.34 1.77 -7.81
C SER A 17 -4.46 2.33 -6.40
N LEU A 18 -5.30 1.73 -5.56
CA LEU A 18 -5.44 2.14 -4.16
C LEU A 18 -5.86 0.96 -3.28
N THR A 19 -5.58 1.10 -2.01
CA THR A 19 -6.00 0.17 -0.97
C THR A 19 -6.91 0.89 0.01
N ILE A 20 -8.04 0.26 0.34
CA ILE A 20 -8.94 0.74 1.39
C ILE A 20 -8.80 -0.23 2.56
N LEU A 21 -8.31 0.27 3.68
CA LEU A 21 -8.07 -0.52 4.88
C LEU A 21 -9.08 -0.16 5.95
N LEU A 22 -9.77 -1.18 6.48
CA LEU A 22 -10.59 -1.03 7.67
C LEU A 22 -9.82 -1.63 8.85
N PRO A 23 -9.16 -0.81 9.67
CA PRO A 23 -8.43 -1.32 10.83
C PRO A 23 -9.38 -1.54 12.01
N GLN A 24 -8.98 -2.39 12.94
CA GLN A 24 -9.67 -2.51 14.22
C GLN A 24 -9.41 -1.25 15.04
N PRO A 25 -10.45 -0.51 15.46
CA PRO A 25 -10.28 0.71 16.26
C PRO A 25 -9.46 0.49 17.53
N GLY A 26 -8.64 1.48 17.89
CA GLY A 26 -7.80 1.42 19.09
C GLY A 26 -6.57 0.54 18.96
N THR A 27 -6.33 -0.08 17.80
CA THR A 27 -5.11 -0.84 17.56
C THR A 27 -4.02 0.05 16.97
N SER A 28 -2.77 -0.41 17.05
CA SER A 28 -1.62 0.28 16.49
C SER A 28 -0.70 -0.71 15.81
N GLY A 29 0.33 -0.20 15.16
CA GLY A 29 1.33 -1.01 14.49
C GLY A 29 1.53 -0.67 13.03
N LEU A 30 0.51 -0.10 12.36
CA LEU A 30 0.70 0.40 11.00
C LEU A 30 1.58 1.64 11.03
N GLN A 31 2.62 1.62 10.22
CA GLN A 31 3.54 2.74 10.07
C GLN A 31 3.77 3.04 8.60
N ILE A 32 3.91 4.30 8.28
CA ILE A 32 4.30 4.78 6.96
C ILE A 32 5.69 5.38 7.02
N ASN A 33 6.43 5.28 5.92
CA ASN A 33 7.72 5.95 5.77
C ASN A 33 7.52 7.29 5.08
N GLN A 34 7.87 8.37 5.76
CA GLN A 34 7.84 9.70 5.20
C GLN A 34 9.22 10.33 5.34
N ASN A 35 9.88 10.56 4.22
CA ASN A 35 11.21 11.17 4.18
C ASN A 35 12.26 10.43 5.04
N GLY A 36 12.19 9.10 5.06
CA GLY A 36 13.10 8.28 5.84
C GLY A 36 12.68 8.03 7.29
N ASN A 37 11.59 8.63 7.73
CA ASN A 37 11.08 8.47 9.10
C ASN A 37 9.82 7.61 9.12
N TRP A 38 9.75 6.67 10.05
CA TRP A 38 8.57 5.86 10.27
C TRP A 38 7.60 6.57 11.21
N LEU A 39 6.38 6.76 10.74
CA LEU A 39 5.31 7.43 11.48
C LEU A 39 4.18 6.44 11.74
N ASP A 40 3.67 6.44 12.97
CA ASP A 40 2.48 5.65 13.31
C ASP A 40 1.23 6.23 12.64
N VAL A 41 0.38 5.33 12.14
CA VAL A 41 -0.94 5.68 11.61
C VAL A 41 -1.98 5.15 12.58
N PRO A 42 -2.70 6.03 13.30
CA PRO A 42 -3.69 5.57 14.27
C PRO A 42 -4.90 4.96 13.58
N ALA A 43 -5.48 3.92 14.21
CA ALA A 43 -6.73 3.32 13.78
C ALA A 43 -7.89 4.01 14.50
N GLU A 44 -8.48 5.00 13.86
CA GLU A 44 -9.58 5.77 14.41
C GLU A 44 -10.92 5.09 14.15
N GLU A 45 -11.85 5.22 15.08
CA GLU A 45 -13.19 4.65 14.96
C GLU A 45 -13.93 5.29 13.78
N ASN A 46 -14.65 4.45 13.03
CA ASN A 46 -15.44 4.86 11.87
C ASN A 46 -14.62 5.50 10.74
N CYS A 47 -13.32 5.20 10.68
CA CYS A 47 -12.44 5.72 9.64
C CYS A 47 -11.78 4.59 8.86
N PHE A 48 -11.74 4.75 7.54
CA PHE A 48 -10.87 3.95 6.69
C PHE A 48 -9.50 4.61 6.59
N ILE A 49 -8.49 3.79 6.39
CA ILE A 49 -7.16 4.26 5.98
C ILE A 49 -7.02 3.93 4.49
N ILE A 50 -6.70 4.93 3.69
CA ILE A 50 -6.56 4.77 2.25
C ILE A 50 -5.13 5.09 1.85
N ASN A 51 -4.50 4.19 1.10
CA ASN A 51 -3.18 4.44 0.52
C ASN A 51 -3.20 4.14 -0.97
N LEU A 52 -2.36 4.86 -1.69
CA LEU A 52 -2.19 4.71 -3.13
C LEU A 52 -1.15 3.64 -3.43
N GLY A 53 -1.34 2.94 -4.53
CA GLY A 53 -0.42 1.92 -4.98
C GLY A 53 0.48 2.38 -6.13
N ASP A 54 1.38 1.49 -6.53
CA ASP A 54 2.39 1.78 -7.55
C ASP A 54 1.78 2.15 -8.90
N LEU A 55 0.67 1.51 -9.28
CA LEU A 55 -0.02 1.83 -10.54
C LEU A 55 -0.53 3.26 -10.55
N MET A 56 -1.06 3.74 -9.42
CA MET A 56 -1.53 5.12 -9.30
C MET A 56 -0.36 6.11 -9.35
N GLU A 57 0.77 5.76 -8.75
CA GLU A 57 1.98 6.59 -8.85
C GLU A 57 2.44 6.70 -10.30
N LEU A 58 2.46 5.59 -11.04
CA LEU A 58 2.78 5.60 -12.47
C LEU A 58 1.75 6.43 -13.24
N TRP A 59 0.46 6.21 -12.99
CA TRP A 59 -0.63 6.89 -13.70
C TRP A 59 -0.56 8.40 -13.54
N THR A 60 -0.23 8.86 -12.35
CA THR A 60 -0.12 10.30 -12.05
C THR A 60 1.28 10.87 -12.33
N SER A 61 2.15 10.09 -12.97
CA SER A 61 3.54 10.48 -13.26
C SER A 61 4.31 10.94 -12.02
N GLY A 62 4.09 10.23 -10.90
CA GLY A 62 4.75 10.52 -9.64
C GLY A 62 4.14 11.67 -8.83
N ARG A 63 3.05 12.27 -9.32
CA ARG A 63 2.37 13.34 -8.59
C ARG A 63 1.76 12.85 -7.30
N TRP A 64 1.20 11.65 -7.33
CA TRP A 64 0.74 10.91 -6.16
C TRP A 64 1.71 9.75 -5.91
N VAL A 65 2.03 9.49 -4.66
CA VAL A 65 3.11 8.60 -4.29
C VAL A 65 2.55 7.32 -3.65
N SER A 66 3.09 6.19 -4.07
CA SER A 66 2.87 4.90 -3.42
C SER A 66 3.73 4.85 -2.16
N THR A 67 3.08 4.92 -1.00
CA THR A 67 3.79 5.07 0.26
C THR A 67 4.29 3.73 0.78
N LEU A 68 5.58 3.68 1.11
CA LEU A 68 6.18 2.54 1.80
C LEU A 68 5.58 2.44 3.19
N HIS A 69 5.10 1.27 3.56
CA HIS A 69 4.46 1.04 4.85
C HIS A 69 4.80 -0.33 5.40
N ARG A 70 4.58 -0.50 6.70
CA ARG A 70 4.83 -1.76 7.40
C ARG A 70 3.89 -1.90 8.58
N VAL A 71 3.79 -3.10 9.12
CA VAL A 71 3.08 -3.36 10.37
C VAL A 71 4.07 -3.93 11.37
N VAL A 72 4.21 -3.26 12.51
CA VAL A 72 5.09 -3.70 13.60
C VAL A 72 4.25 -4.22 14.77
N ALA A 73 4.83 -5.15 15.53
CA ALA A 73 4.20 -5.63 16.75
C ALA A 73 4.35 -4.58 17.86
N LYS A 74 3.26 -4.34 18.59
CA LYS A 74 3.28 -3.47 19.76
C LYS A 74 3.15 -4.30 21.03
N PRO A 75 3.86 -3.94 22.12
CA PRO A 75 3.72 -4.67 23.39
C PRO A 75 2.31 -4.55 23.93
N HIS A 76 1.85 -5.59 24.60
CA HIS A 76 0.54 -5.66 25.26
C HIS A 76 -0.69 -5.59 24.33
N GLN A 77 -0.47 -5.61 23.01
CA GLN A 77 -1.56 -5.69 22.05
C GLN A 77 -1.82 -7.16 21.68
N ALA A 78 -2.95 -7.72 22.13
CA ALA A 78 -3.21 -9.15 22.01
C ALA A 78 -3.41 -9.60 20.57
N GLN A 79 -4.35 -9.00 19.85
CA GLN A 79 -4.62 -9.29 18.44
C GLN A 79 -4.98 -8.02 17.70
N ARG A 80 -4.57 -7.98 16.43
CA ARG A 80 -4.89 -6.90 15.53
C ARG A 80 -5.57 -7.50 14.30
N LYS A 81 -6.80 -7.05 14.02
CA LYS A 81 -7.55 -7.46 12.84
C LYS A 81 -7.73 -6.27 11.92
N SER A 82 -7.63 -6.51 10.63
CA SER A 82 -7.92 -5.51 9.62
C SER A 82 -8.46 -6.19 8.38
N LEU A 83 -9.28 -5.45 7.62
CA LEU A 83 -9.77 -5.86 6.32
C LEU A 83 -9.18 -4.92 5.28
N ALA A 84 -8.53 -5.48 4.28
CA ALA A 84 -7.96 -4.70 3.19
C ALA A 84 -8.67 -5.01 1.88
N PHE A 85 -9.10 -3.96 1.19
CA PHE A 85 -9.62 -4.05 -0.17
C PHE A 85 -8.60 -3.42 -1.11
N PHE A 86 -8.09 -4.22 -2.06
CA PHE A 86 -7.13 -3.78 -3.05
C PHE A 86 -7.86 -3.52 -4.36
N HIS A 87 -7.97 -2.25 -4.72
CA HIS A 87 -8.59 -1.88 -5.99
C HIS A 87 -7.58 -2.02 -7.13
N GLN A 88 -8.03 -2.66 -8.19
CA GLN A 88 -7.26 -2.82 -9.42
C GLN A 88 -8.18 -2.53 -10.59
N PRO A 89 -7.77 -1.74 -11.59
CA PRO A 89 -8.54 -1.58 -12.82
C PRO A 89 -8.70 -2.92 -13.55
N ASP A 90 -9.60 -2.98 -14.52
CA ASP A 90 -9.79 -4.17 -15.34
C ASP A 90 -8.47 -4.67 -15.93
N TRP A 91 -8.38 -5.95 -16.17
CA TRP A 91 -7.15 -6.59 -16.66
C TRP A 91 -6.56 -5.88 -17.87
N ASP A 92 -7.40 -5.51 -18.82
CA ASP A 92 -7.02 -4.90 -20.09
C ASP A 92 -7.17 -3.36 -20.09
N ALA A 93 -7.38 -2.75 -18.91
CA ALA A 93 -7.44 -1.31 -18.81
C ALA A 93 -6.11 -0.68 -19.22
N GLU A 94 -6.18 0.28 -20.12
CA GLU A 94 -5.01 1.02 -20.58
C GLU A 94 -4.71 2.17 -19.62
N ILE A 95 -3.51 2.17 -19.09
CA ILE A 95 -3.04 3.21 -18.17
C ILE A 95 -1.98 4.04 -18.89
N THR A 96 -2.35 5.27 -19.21
CA THR A 96 -1.42 6.23 -19.80
C THR A 96 -1.05 7.26 -18.75
N PRO A 97 0.23 7.38 -18.37
CA PRO A 97 0.63 8.41 -17.41
C PRO A 97 0.21 9.81 -17.89
N ILE A 98 -0.26 10.64 -16.97
CA ILE A 98 -0.77 11.99 -17.31
C ILE A 98 0.31 12.87 -17.95
N ARG A 99 1.58 12.56 -17.72
CA ARG A 99 2.73 13.21 -18.35
C ARG A 99 3.52 12.15 -19.12
N SER A 100 3.01 11.76 -20.28
CA SER A 100 3.68 10.77 -21.13
C SER A 100 4.03 11.43 -22.44
N PRO A 101 5.28 11.91 -22.62
CA PRO A 101 5.69 12.62 -23.85
C PRO A 101 5.55 11.77 -25.11
N ASP A 102 5.73 10.46 -24.98
CA ASP A 102 5.66 9.51 -26.10
C ASP A 102 4.31 8.78 -26.19
N GLY A 103 3.37 9.09 -25.30
CA GLY A 103 2.08 8.41 -25.26
C GLY A 103 2.14 6.95 -24.83
N SER A 104 3.23 6.51 -24.21
CA SER A 104 3.40 5.13 -23.78
C SER A 104 2.32 4.74 -22.78
N THR A 105 1.85 3.49 -22.90
CA THR A 105 0.73 2.96 -22.13
C THR A 105 1.11 1.60 -21.57
N VAL A 106 0.66 1.31 -20.32
CA VAL A 106 0.74 -0.03 -19.76
C VAL A 106 -0.67 -0.60 -19.59
N LEU A 107 -0.79 -1.92 -19.67
CA LEU A 107 -2.04 -2.61 -19.34
C LEU A 107 -2.02 -2.99 -17.87
N SER A 108 -3.12 -2.76 -17.18
CA SER A 108 -3.25 -2.94 -15.73
C SER A 108 -2.87 -4.36 -15.28
N GLY A 109 -3.44 -5.39 -15.89
CA GLY A 109 -3.18 -6.77 -15.51
C GLY A 109 -1.73 -7.20 -15.70
N PRO A 110 -1.14 -7.03 -16.89
CA PRO A 110 0.28 -7.34 -17.11
C PRO A 110 1.23 -6.56 -16.21
N TYR A 111 0.93 -5.29 -15.91
CA TYR A 111 1.71 -4.49 -14.97
C TYR A 111 1.72 -5.15 -13.58
N LEU A 112 0.55 -5.55 -13.08
CA LEU A 112 0.42 -6.22 -11.79
C LEU A 112 1.19 -7.53 -11.76
N MET A 113 1.08 -8.34 -12.83
CA MET A 113 1.80 -9.61 -12.92
C MET A 113 3.31 -9.43 -12.93
N ASN A 114 3.81 -8.39 -13.57
CA ASN A 114 5.23 -8.05 -13.53
C ASN A 114 5.69 -7.69 -12.12
N LYS A 115 4.87 -6.99 -11.35
CA LYS A 115 5.17 -6.69 -9.94
C LYS A 115 5.27 -7.98 -9.12
N PHE A 116 4.36 -8.90 -9.27
CA PHE A 116 4.41 -10.19 -8.57
C PHE A 116 5.67 -10.98 -8.95
N LYS A 117 6.03 -11.01 -10.22
CA LYS A 117 7.24 -11.71 -10.68
C LYS A 117 8.52 -11.11 -10.13
N SER A 118 8.58 -9.78 -9.99
CA SER A 118 9.76 -9.09 -9.48
C SER A 118 9.96 -9.27 -7.98
N THR A 119 8.93 -9.65 -7.24
CA THR A 119 8.97 -9.82 -5.78
C THR A 119 9.06 -11.26 -5.33
N ASN A 120 8.73 -12.22 -6.19
CA ASN A 120 8.84 -13.67 -5.92
C ASN A 120 10.14 -14.22 -6.49
N VAL A 121 11.23 -13.76 -5.95
CA VAL A 121 12.55 -14.29 -6.34
C VAL A 121 12.96 -15.39 -5.39
#